data_54233fa64b6a9409cbc07235ecd88cc4
#
_entry.id   54233fa64b6a9409cbc07235ecd88cc4
#
_cell.length_a   1.000
_cell.length_b   1.000
_cell.length_c   1.000
_cell.angle_alpha   90.00
_cell.angle_beta   90.00
_cell.angle_gamma   90.00
#
_symmetry.space_group_name_H-M   'P 1'
#
loop_
_entity.id
_entity.type
_entity.pdbx_description
1 polymer ?
#
loop_
_entity_poly.entity_id
_entity_poly.type
_entity_poly.pdbx_seq_one_letter_code
_entity_poly.pdbx_strand_id
1 'polypeptide(L)'
;MLQEMTIKNFAIIESLSLTFQEGMTVLTGETGAGKSIIIDALGLLVGGRGSADFIRHGEERLELQGLFALAEDNLACRNALIENGIDASDDMVVLERSLFRSGKNSCRINGKLVTTVLLRQIGSKLIDIHSQHEHQELMNEEFHLSLLDRFASDKIKPALTKYQTNFKEYQTIEKEWQNWTKNERELAQRLDMLRFQQQEIENANLQAGEEDRLLEQKNILANFEKLNENLQGAYAAIQGEPGGLEFVGEAMRQMEAAASIHTDYKAVSEAISSSYYMLEDSMSQIRQSLDQLEFQPEELNQIESRLNDLNQLKRKYGKTIEDIIQYEQEISSEMEKLTDSESHVGHLETKLATLKAELTKQANTLAEIRKKAAVTLEKQIKQELNHLYMEKAIFSVRFEANKMELTDSGQDSVVFYMSTNPGEPLKPLAKIASGGELSRMMLALKTIFSRHQGITSIIFDEVDTGVSGRVGQAIAEKIYAVSVGSQVLCISHLPQVAAMANHHYYITKKVQNKRTTTSVTVLKGEEKVEEISRMIAGIEVTELTKQHAKEMIEQAEKVKQTY
;
A
#
# COMPACT_ATOMS: atom_id res chain seq x y z
N MET A 1 11.88 29.89 -7.17
CA MET A 1 12.37 31.10 -6.45
C MET A 1 11.22 32.01 -6.11
N LEU A 2 11.16 32.54 -4.90
CA LEU A 2 10.18 33.56 -4.51
C LEU A 2 10.48 34.87 -5.25
N GLN A 3 9.53 35.35 -6.05
CA GLN A 3 9.68 36.62 -6.80
C GLN A 3 9.00 37.79 -6.10
N GLU A 4 7.79 37.54 -5.59
CA GLU A 4 7.00 38.59 -4.94
C GLU A 4 6.24 37.98 -3.75
N MET A 5 6.10 38.79 -2.69
CA MET A 5 5.24 38.49 -1.56
C MET A 5 4.41 39.69 -1.17
N THR A 6 3.11 39.48 -1.04
CA THR A 6 2.16 40.50 -0.53
C THR A 6 1.59 40.02 0.81
N ILE A 7 1.65 40.88 1.80
CA ILE A 7 1.17 40.68 3.17
C ILE A 7 0.11 41.75 3.47
N LYS A 8 -1.08 41.36 3.91
CA LYS A 8 -2.13 42.31 4.36
C LYS A 8 -2.69 41.88 5.71
N ASN A 9 -2.81 42.86 6.60
CA ASN A 9 -3.41 42.72 7.93
C ASN A 9 -2.76 41.63 8.80
N PHE A 10 -1.44 41.52 8.74
CA PHE A 10 -0.67 40.52 9.50
C PHE A 10 0.08 41.18 10.65
N ALA A 11 -0.24 40.84 11.88
CA ALA A 11 0.35 41.40 13.10
C ALA A 11 0.41 42.95 13.06
N ILE A 12 1.60 43.55 12.99
CA ILE A 12 1.80 45.00 12.88
C ILE A 12 1.84 45.48 11.45
N ILE A 13 1.82 44.59 10.45
CA ILE A 13 1.86 44.92 9.03
C ILE A 13 0.41 45.17 8.55
N GLU A 14 0.12 46.35 8.03
CA GLU A 14 -1.14 46.72 7.41
C GLU A 14 -1.19 46.24 5.94
N SER A 15 -0.21 46.66 5.15
CA SER A 15 -0.01 46.22 3.79
C SER A 15 1.47 46.37 3.42
N LEU A 16 2.05 45.30 2.87
CA LEU A 16 3.44 45.26 2.45
C LEU A 16 3.56 44.40 1.20
N SER A 17 4.22 44.94 0.16
CA SER A 17 4.64 44.15 -1.00
C SER A 17 6.16 44.18 -1.10
N LEU A 18 6.76 42.98 -1.28
CA LEU A 18 8.20 42.78 -1.38
C LEU A 18 8.50 42.05 -2.68
N THR A 19 9.50 42.53 -3.42
CA THR A 19 10.05 41.85 -4.59
C THR A 19 11.42 41.30 -4.24
N PHE A 20 11.68 40.05 -4.57
CA PHE A 20 12.93 39.38 -4.28
C PHE A 20 13.67 39.05 -5.58
N GLN A 21 15.00 39.00 -5.49
CA GLN A 21 15.87 38.68 -6.61
C GLN A 21 16.73 37.47 -6.27
N GLU A 22 17.48 36.96 -7.24
CA GLU A 22 18.44 35.88 -7.06
C GLU A 22 19.59 36.32 -6.12
N GLY A 23 20.25 35.32 -5.53
CA GLY A 23 21.36 35.52 -4.59
C GLY A 23 20.92 35.76 -3.16
N MET A 24 21.78 36.39 -2.39
CA MET A 24 21.60 36.58 -0.95
C MET A 24 20.91 37.92 -0.66
N THR A 25 19.72 37.87 -0.07
CA THR A 25 18.98 39.01 0.47
C THR A 25 19.09 39.01 1.99
N VAL A 26 19.54 40.13 2.58
CA VAL A 26 19.54 40.34 4.03
C VAL A 26 18.43 41.30 4.45
N LEU A 27 17.78 41.00 5.58
CA LEU A 27 16.81 41.84 6.24
C LEU A 27 17.43 42.33 7.56
N THR A 28 17.65 43.66 7.65
CA THR A 28 18.15 44.33 8.88
C THR A 28 17.10 45.28 9.43
N GLY A 29 17.36 45.89 10.59
CA GLY A 29 16.47 46.84 11.23
C GLY A 29 16.45 46.65 12.75
N GLU A 30 15.70 47.48 13.44
CA GLU A 30 15.62 47.47 14.90
C GLU A 30 14.97 46.16 15.43
N THR A 31 15.36 45.78 16.68
CA THR A 31 14.76 44.63 17.36
C THR A 31 13.25 44.84 17.54
N GLY A 32 12.46 43.85 17.14
CA GLY A 32 10.98 43.96 17.17
C GLY A 32 10.37 44.84 16.05
N ALA A 33 11.15 45.27 15.01
CA ALA A 33 10.63 46.03 13.87
C ALA A 33 9.76 45.22 12.91
N GLY A 34 9.62 43.91 13.10
CA GLY A 34 8.83 43.05 12.25
C GLY A 34 9.65 42.14 11.34
N LYS A 35 10.97 41.99 11.57
CA LYS A 35 11.83 41.10 10.79
C LYS A 35 11.30 39.67 10.79
N SER A 36 11.16 39.05 11.98
CA SER A 36 10.64 37.68 12.13
C SER A 36 9.17 37.55 11.68
N ILE A 37 8.39 38.67 11.76
CA ILE A 37 7.00 38.69 11.29
C ILE A 37 6.90 38.41 9.78
N ILE A 38 7.89 38.82 8.96
CA ILE A 38 7.93 38.52 7.51
C ILE A 38 8.18 37.02 7.30
N ILE A 39 9.06 36.40 8.11
CA ILE A 39 9.30 34.96 8.04
C ILE A 39 8.08 34.17 8.54
N ASP A 40 7.45 34.61 9.63
CA ASP A 40 6.20 34.01 10.12
C ASP A 40 5.11 34.04 9.04
N ALA A 41 5.00 35.17 8.32
CA ALA A 41 4.06 35.29 7.20
C ALA A 41 4.41 34.35 6.04
N LEU A 42 5.72 34.18 5.71
CA LEU A 42 6.18 33.19 4.73
C LEU A 42 5.89 31.77 5.19
N GLY A 43 6.19 31.44 6.45
CA GLY A 43 5.88 30.15 7.04
C GLY A 43 4.38 29.83 6.98
N LEU A 44 3.54 30.83 7.31
CA LEU A 44 2.10 30.70 7.20
C LEU A 44 1.66 30.50 5.74
N LEU A 45 2.20 31.24 4.79
CA LEU A 45 1.89 31.15 3.36
C LEU A 45 2.16 29.76 2.79
N VAL A 46 3.27 29.10 3.18
CA VAL A 46 3.64 27.76 2.70
C VAL A 46 2.98 26.62 3.48
N GLY A 47 1.99 26.90 4.31
CA GLY A 47 1.17 25.88 4.95
C GLY A 47 1.48 25.64 6.43
N GLY A 48 2.23 26.52 7.09
CA GLY A 48 2.45 26.53 8.53
C GLY A 48 1.16 26.67 9.34
N ARG A 49 1.22 26.46 10.65
CA ARG A 49 0.05 26.53 11.53
C ARG A 49 -0.42 27.98 11.67
N GLY A 50 -1.69 28.24 11.36
CA GLY A 50 -2.32 29.55 11.51
C GLY A 50 -2.93 29.73 12.91
N SER A 51 -2.79 30.97 13.46
CA SER A 51 -3.53 31.42 14.65
C SER A 51 -4.27 32.72 14.34
N ALA A 52 -5.43 32.92 14.96
CA ALA A 52 -6.17 34.19 14.87
C ALA A 52 -5.34 35.37 15.46
N ASP A 53 -4.34 35.08 16.29
CA ASP A 53 -3.43 36.09 16.87
C ASP A 53 -2.54 36.77 15.83
N PHE A 54 -2.34 36.14 14.66
CA PHE A 54 -1.63 36.75 13.55
C PHE A 54 -2.45 37.83 12.85
N ILE A 55 -3.77 37.89 13.06
CA ILE A 55 -4.62 38.91 12.41
C ILE A 55 -4.42 40.24 13.13
N ARG A 56 -4.13 41.29 12.35
CA ARG A 56 -3.97 42.66 12.86
C ARG A 56 -5.16 43.07 13.71
N HIS A 57 -4.87 43.68 14.84
CA HIS A 57 -5.92 44.10 15.77
C HIS A 57 -6.92 45.07 15.11
N GLY A 58 -8.21 44.72 15.17
CA GLY A 58 -9.29 45.49 14.54
C GLY A 58 -9.67 45.03 13.14
N GLU A 59 -8.94 44.06 12.56
CA GLU A 59 -9.24 43.51 11.23
C GLU A 59 -9.93 42.14 11.36
N GLU A 60 -10.76 41.82 10.35
CA GLU A 60 -11.51 40.53 10.30
C GLU A 60 -10.73 39.38 9.67
N ARG A 61 -9.74 39.71 8.83
CA ARG A 61 -8.94 38.71 8.13
C ARG A 61 -7.53 39.22 7.81
N LEU A 62 -6.59 38.29 7.72
CA LEU A 62 -5.30 38.49 7.07
C LEU A 62 -5.30 37.85 5.67
N GLU A 63 -4.48 38.36 4.78
CA GLU A 63 -4.26 37.83 3.44
C GLU A 63 -2.76 37.82 3.12
N LEU A 64 -2.31 36.65 2.63
CA LEU A 64 -0.95 36.44 2.17
C LEU A 64 -0.98 35.91 0.74
N GLN A 65 -0.09 36.43 -0.09
CA GLN A 65 0.11 35.95 -1.45
C GLN A 65 1.60 35.89 -1.74
N GLY A 66 2.05 34.87 -2.44
CA GLY A 66 3.42 34.72 -2.90
C GLY A 66 3.48 34.17 -4.31
N LEU A 67 4.31 34.78 -5.13
CA LEU A 67 4.61 34.37 -6.50
C LEU A 67 5.97 33.68 -6.53
N PHE A 68 5.99 32.45 -7.00
CA PHE A 68 7.19 31.61 -7.10
C PHE A 68 7.47 31.24 -8.55
N ALA A 69 8.71 31.45 -9.01
CA ALA A 69 9.18 30.87 -10.26
C ALA A 69 9.68 29.46 -10.02
N LEU A 70 9.23 28.52 -10.84
CA LEU A 70 9.71 27.14 -10.84
C LEU A 70 10.98 27.04 -11.70
N ALA A 71 12.02 26.42 -11.13
CA ALA A 71 13.17 26.03 -11.92
C ALA A 71 12.82 24.83 -12.83
N GLU A 72 13.49 24.70 -13.97
CA GLU A 72 13.24 23.62 -14.94
C GLU A 72 13.46 22.22 -14.31
N ASP A 73 14.40 22.09 -13.40
CA ASP A 73 14.79 20.87 -12.71
C ASP A 73 13.91 20.54 -11.48
N ASN A 74 13.01 21.43 -11.06
CA ASN A 74 12.09 21.16 -9.94
C ASN A 74 10.91 20.26 -10.35
N LEU A 75 11.24 19.07 -10.88
CA LEU A 75 10.27 18.06 -11.29
C LEU A 75 9.37 17.58 -10.14
N ALA A 76 9.90 17.58 -8.91
CA ALA A 76 9.15 17.15 -7.73
C ALA A 76 7.95 18.07 -7.42
N CYS A 77 8.10 19.39 -7.63
CA CYS A 77 6.99 20.32 -7.46
C CYS A 77 6.00 20.21 -8.63
N ARG A 78 6.51 20.15 -9.88
CA ARG A 78 5.66 20.03 -11.08
C ARG A 78 4.78 18.78 -11.04
N ASN A 79 5.36 17.64 -10.74
CA ASN A 79 4.62 16.38 -10.63
C ASN A 79 3.54 16.46 -9.54
N ALA A 80 3.87 17.01 -8.37
CA ALA A 80 2.89 17.17 -7.30
C ALA A 80 1.74 18.13 -7.66
N LEU A 81 1.99 19.17 -8.46
CA LEU A 81 0.94 20.05 -8.98
C LEU A 81 0.03 19.32 -9.98
N ILE A 82 0.62 18.61 -10.95
CA ILE A 82 -0.10 17.84 -11.99
C ILE A 82 -0.96 16.74 -11.37
N GLU A 83 -0.40 15.94 -10.44
CA GLU A 83 -1.11 14.87 -9.73
C GLU A 83 -2.35 15.37 -8.98
N ASN A 84 -2.32 16.64 -8.52
CA ASN A 84 -3.45 17.27 -7.86
C ASN A 84 -4.30 18.13 -8.81
N GLY A 85 -4.08 18.04 -10.12
CA GLY A 85 -4.84 18.74 -11.15
C GLY A 85 -4.71 20.27 -11.06
N ILE A 86 -3.54 20.79 -10.63
CA ILE A 86 -3.21 22.20 -10.60
C ILE A 86 -2.37 22.51 -11.83
N ASP A 87 -2.72 23.57 -12.55
CA ASP A 87 -1.98 24.00 -13.73
C ASP A 87 -0.56 24.45 -13.35
N ALA A 88 0.43 23.91 -14.05
CA ALA A 88 1.85 24.18 -13.87
C ALA A 88 2.54 24.55 -15.19
N SER A 89 1.76 24.99 -16.21
CA SER A 89 2.26 25.28 -17.57
C SER A 89 3.14 26.53 -17.62
N ASP A 90 2.90 27.52 -16.75
CA ASP A 90 3.51 28.85 -16.85
C ASP A 90 4.82 29.01 -16.06
N ASP A 91 5.45 27.95 -15.60
CA ASP A 91 6.66 28.01 -14.76
C ASP A 91 6.53 28.89 -13.50
N MET A 92 5.31 29.28 -13.16
CA MET A 92 4.97 30.15 -12.05
C MET A 92 3.94 29.49 -11.16
N VAL A 93 4.11 29.65 -9.86
CA VAL A 93 3.16 29.18 -8.85
C VAL A 93 2.78 30.32 -7.94
N VAL A 94 1.49 30.59 -7.87
CA VAL A 94 0.91 31.57 -6.93
C VAL A 94 0.32 30.82 -5.75
N LEU A 95 0.86 31.07 -4.56
CA LEU A 95 0.29 30.61 -3.31
C LEU A 95 -0.52 31.75 -2.67
N GLU A 96 -1.72 31.44 -2.21
CA GLU A 96 -2.58 32.41 -1.52
C GLU A 96 -3.12 31.78 -0.24
N ARG A 97 -3.12 32.56 0.82
CA ARG A 97 -3.72 32.14 2.09
C ARG A 97 -4.46 33.28 2.76
N SER A 98 -5.70 33.02 3.17
CA SER A 98 -6.52 33.95 3.95
C SER A 98 -6.97 33.27 5.23
N LEU A 99 -6.73 33.91 6.36
CA LEU A 99 -7.18 33.46 7.66
C LEU A 99 -8.16 34.48 8.23
N PHE A 100 -9.31 34.02 8.67
CA PHE A 100 -10.38 34.82 9.23
C PHE A 100 -10.41 34.70 10.75
N ARG A 101 -10.84 35.75 11.43
CA ARG A 101 -10.99 35.78 12.90
C ARG A 101 -11.97 34.71 13.40
N SER A 102 -12.94 34.32 12.57
CA SER A 102 -13.87 33.23 12.83
C SER A 102 -13.20 31.82 12.83
N GLY A 103 -11.90 31.73 12.57
CA GLY A 103 -11.16 30.47 12.43
C GLY A 103 -11.23 29.85 11.04
N LYS A 104 -12.01 30.42 10.10
CA LYS A 104 -12.03 29.96 8.71
C LYS A 104 -10.66 30.19 8.07
N ASN A 105 -10.14 29.17 7.35
CA ASN A 105 -8.87 29.20 6.64
C ASN A 105 -9.12 28.86 5.17
N SER A 106 -8.64 29.70 4.26
CA SER A 106 -8.76 29.51 2.82
C SER A 106 -7.37 29.48 2.20
N CYS A 107 -7.05 28.41 1.49
CA CYS A 107 -5.78 28.22 0.80
C CYS A 107 -6.04 28.04 -0.70
N ARG A 108 -5.24 28.69 -1.54
CA ARG A 108 -5.30 28.53 -2.99
C ARG A 108 -3.91 28.36 -3.58
N ILE A 109 -3.84 27.57 -4.66
CA ILE A 109 -2.66 27.44 -5.50
C ILE A 109 -3.10 27.68 -6.94
N ASN A 110 -2.52 28.65 -7.63
CA ASN A 110 -2.91 29.11 -8.96
C ASN A 110 -4.44 29.32 -9.08
N GLY A 111 -5.03 30.00 -8.06
CA GLY A 111 -6.47 30.27 -7.99
C GLY A 111 -7.34 29.07 -7.54
N LYS A 112 -6.86 27.83 -7.59
CA LYS A 112 -7.60 26.62 -7.18
C LYS A 112 -7.61 26.50 -5.66
N LEU A 113 -8.78 26.27 -5.07
CA LEU A 113 -8.93 26.03 -3.63
C LEU A 113 -8.33 24.68 -3.25
N VAL A 114 -7.47 24.66 -2.22
CA VAL A 114 -6.76 23.47 -1.74
C VAL A 114 -6.84 23.32 -0.23
N THR A 115 -6.48 22.14 0.26
CA THR A 115 -6.34 21.89 1.70
C THR A 115 -5.01 22.46 2.21
N THR A 116 -4.93 22.75 3.53
CA THR A 116 -3.66 23.18 4.15
C THR A 116 -2.58 22.10 4.05
N VAL A 117 -2.94 20.83 4.03
CA VAL A 117 -2.01 19.71 3.83
C VAL A 117 -1.36 19.77 2.46
N LEU A 118 -2.15 19.96 1.40
CA LEU A 118 -1.64 20.09 0.04
C LEU A 118 -0.82 21.37 -0.12
N LEU A 119 -1.26 22.50 0.46
CA LEU A 119 -0.49 23.75 0.46
C LEU A 119 0.88 23.54 1.10
N ARG A 120 0.97 22.81 2.23
CA ARG A 120 2.24 22.47 2.89
C ARG A 120 3.11 21.56 2.03
N GLN A 121 2.51 20.55 1.41
CA GLN A 121 3.22 19.61 0.53
C GLN A 121 3.87 20.33 -0.67
N ILE A 122 3.18 21.27 -1.29
CA ILE A 122 3.71 22.06 -2.41
C ILE A 122 4.69 23.13 -1.89
N GLY A 123 4.33 23.85 -0.81
CA GLY A 123 5.15 24.90 -0.21
C GLY A 123 6.53 24.41 0.22
N SER A 124 6.64 23.23 0.82
CA SER A 124 7.93 22.62 1.22
C SER A 124 8.84 22.26 0.03
N LYS A 125 8.31 22.19 -1.19
CA LYS A 125 9.08 21.98 -2.42
C LYS A 125 9.54 23.30 -3.07
N LEU A 126 8.97 24.42 -2.65
CA LEU A 126 9.29 25.77 -3.18
C LEU A 126 10.27 26.51 -2.27
N ILE A 127 10.11 26.39 -0.96
CA ILE A 127 10.86 27.16 0.01
C ILE A 127 11.19 26.32 1.25
N ASP A 128 12.42 26.45 1.73
CA ASP A 128 12.91 25.82 2.95
C ASP A 128 13.17 26.90 4.02
N ILE A 129 12.41 26.88 5.11
CA ILE A 129 12.47 27.89 6.16
C ILE A 129 13.24 27.33 7.36
N HIS A 130 14.29 28.05 7.78
CA HIS A 130 15.09 27.77 8.97
C HIS A 130 14.80 28.79 10.03
N SER A 131 13.80 28.53 10.86
CA SER A 131 13.51 29.27 12.09
C SER A 131 13.73 28.39 13.31
N GLN A 132 13.78 28.99 14.51
CA GLN A 132 13.96 28.25 15.78
C GLN A 132 12.91 27.14 16.02
N HIS A 133 11.81 27.14 15.25
CA HIS A 133 10.67 26.24 15.43
C HIS A 133 10.44 25.24 14.28
N GLU A 134 11.21 25.27 13.18
CA GLU A 134 10.92 24.47 11.99
C GLU A 134 12.11 23.66 11.42
N HIS A 135 12.89 23.02 12.28
CA HIS A 135 13.95 22.10 11.83
C HIS A 135 13.41 20.70 11.46
N GLN A 136 12.30 20.61 10.70
CA GLN A 136 11.50 19.38 10.64
C GLN A 136 12.20 18.21 9.95
N GLU A 137 12.86 18.35 8.79
CA GLU A 137 13.43 17.19 8.09
C GLU A 137 14.74 16.69 8.72
N LEU A 138 15.67 17.59 9.06
CA LEU A 138 16.97 17.19 9.63
C LEU A 138 16.89 16.70 11.08
N MET A 139 15.89 17.17 11.83
CA MET A 139 15.65 16.76 13.22
C MET A 139 14.74 15.53 13.32
N ASN A 140 14.06 15.14 12.24
CA ASN A 140 13.21 13.95 12.23
C ASN A 140 13.99 12.76 11.66
N GLU A 141 14.21 11.75 12.51
CA GLU A 141 14.96 10.54 12.19
C GLU A 141 14.39 9.77 10.99
N GLU A 142 13.07 9.85 10.74
CA GLU A 142 12.41 9.19 9.61
C GLU A 142 12.91 9.68 8.24
N PHE A 143 13.40 10.93 8.16
CA PHE A 143 13.91 11.49 6.91
C PHE A 143 15.40 11.26 6.67
N HIS A 144 16.16 10.80 7.68
CA HIS A 144 17.62 10.68 7.57
C HIS A 144 18.07 9.73 6.46
N LEU A 145 17.37 8.61 6.26
CA LEU A 145 17.64 7.70 5.15
C LEU A 145 17.42 8.38 3.80
N SER A 146 16.31 9.11 3.65
CA SER A 146 16.01 9.82 2.41
C SER A 146 16.99 10.96 2.12
N LEU A 147 17.50 11.63 3.16
CA LEU A 147 18.53 12.65 3.02
C LEU A 147 19.86 12.05 2.54
N LEU A 148 20.26 10.91 3.11
CA LEU A 148 21.45 10.18 2.67
C LEU A 148 21.31 9.71 1.21
N ASP A 149 20.11 9.20 0.83
CA ASP A 149 19.82 8.75 -0.54
C ASP A 149 19.85 9.92 -1.54
N ARG A 150 19.34 11.10 -1.16
CA ARG A 150 19.44 12.34 -1.98
C ARG A 150 20.89 12.80 -2.14
N PHE A 151 21.68 12.77 -1.06
CA PHE A 151 23.10 13.15 -1.09
C PHE A 151 23.91 12.31 -2.10
N ALA A 152 23.61 11.04 -2.24
CA ALA A 152 24.28 10.14 -3.17
C ALA A 152 23.37 9.67 -4.33
N SER A 153 22.44 10.52 -4.78
CA SER A 153 21.37 10.17 -5.72
C SER A 153 21.88 9.49 -6.98
N ASP A 154 22.98 9.94 -7.57
CA ASP A 154 23.55 9.39 -8.81
C ASP A 154 23.90 7.89 -8.69
N LYS A 155 24.31 7.45 -7.51
CA LYS A 155 24.71 6.06 -7.24
C LYS A 155 23.57 5.22 -6.70
N ILE A 156 22.68 5.81 -5.92
CA ILE A 156 21.59 5.11 -5.22
C ILE A 156 20.36 4.96 -6.11
N LYS A 157 19.99 6.00 -6.85
CA LYS A 157 18.75 6.05 -7.64
C LYS A 157 18.58 4.84 -8.59
N PRO A 158 19.60 4.41 -9.37
CA PRO A 158 19.44 3.26 -10.26
C PRO A 158 19.18 1.95 -9.48
N ALA A 159 19.91 1.74 -8.38
CA ALA A 159 19.77 0.55 -7.55
C ALA A 159 18.44 0.54 -6.80
N LEU A 160 18.01 1.69 -6.27
CA LEU A 160 16.75 1.85 -5.56
C LEU A 160 15.55 1.66 -6.49
N THR A 161 15.59 2.20 -7.71
CA THR A 161 14.50 2.02 -8.68
C THR A 161 14.32 0.54 -9.05
N LYS A 162 15.44 -0.18 -9.28
CA LYS A 162 15.38 -1.62 -9.54
C LYS A 162 14.79 -2.40 -8.37
N TYR A 163 15.22 -2.08 -7.15
CA TYR A 163 14.70 -2.68 -5.93
C TYR A 163 13.20 -2.43 -5.76
N GLN A 164 12.75 -1.18 -5.95
CA GLN A 164 11.34 -0.79 -5.82
C GLN A 164 10.43 -1.48 -6.84
N THR A 165 10.93 -1.72 -8.05
CA THR A 165 10.18 -2.47 -9.08
C THR A 165 9.92 -3.90 -8.61
N ASN A 166 10.96 -4.59 -8.15
CA ASN A 166 10.84 -5.96 -7.66
C ASN A 166 10.04 -6.03 -6.35
N PHE A 167 10.15 -5.02 -5.49
CA PHE A 167 9.38 -4.96 -4.24
C PHE A 167 7.88 -4.80 -4.48
N LYS A 168 7.48 -4.00 -5.47
CA LYS A 168 6.08 -3.90 -5.88
C LYS A 168 5.54 -5.22 -6.43
N GLU A 169 6.35 -5.94 -7.23
CA GLU A 169 5.97 -7.27 -7.73
C GLU A 169 5.81 -8.25 -6.56
N TYR A 170 6.77 -8.26 -5.62
CA TYR A 170 6.70 -9.07 -4.40
C TYR A 170 5.42 -8.80 -3.60
N GLN A 171 5.10 -7.53 -3.34
CA GLN A 171 3.88 -7.14 -2.61
C GLN A 171 2.60 -7.58 -3.32
N THR A 172 2.58 -7.54 -4.66
CA THR A 172 1.42 -7.97 -5.44
C THR A 172 1.19 -9.46 -5.30
N ILE A 173 2.25 -10.26 -5.46
CA ILE A 173 2.20 -11.72 -5.34
C ILE A 173 1.93 -12.14 -3.90
N GLU A 174 2.50 -11.45 -2.91
CA GLU A 174 2.25 -11.71 -1.49
C GLU A 174 0.78 -11.51 -1.11
N LYS A 175 0.14 -10.45 -1.62
CA LYS A 175 -1.30 -10.23 -1.43
C LYS A 175 -2.14 -11.31 -2.10
N GLU A 176 -1.74 -11.72 -3.30
CA GLU A 176 -2.41 -12.81 -4.02
C GLU A 176 -2.29 -14.11 -3.23
N TRP A 177 -1.09 -14.48 -2.80
CA TRP A 177 -0.83 -15.65 -1.97
C TRP A 177 -1.63 -15.63 -0.65
N GLN A 178 -1.65 -14.49 0.06
CA GLN A 178 -2.44 -14.34 1.29
C GLN A 178 -3.94 -14.53 1.07
N ASN A 179 -4.48 -14.09 -0.06
CA ASN A 179 -5.88 -14.27 -0.41
C ASN A 179 -6.21 -15.76 -0.66
N TRP A 180 -5.33 -16.48 -1.33
CA TRP A 180 -5.49 -17.92 -1.57
C TRP A 180 -5.32 -18.72 -0.27
N THR A 181 -4.32 -18.44 0.51
CA THR A 181 -4.00 -19.19 1.75
C THR A 181 -5.05 -19.00 2.86
N LYS A 182 -5.78 -17.89 2.88
CA LYS A 182 -6.90 -17.71 3.83
C LYS A 182 -7.96 -18.80 3.70
N ASN A 183 -8.16 -19.31 2.50
CA ASN A 183 -9.16 -20.34 2.19
C ASN A 183 -8.56 -21.76 2.12
N GLU A 184 -7.24 -21.89 2.19
CA GLU A 184 -6.52 -23.17 2.00
C GLU A 184 -7.03 -24.27 2.92
N ARG A 185 -7.25 -23.97 4.20
CA ARG A 185 -7.72 -24.94 5.19
C ARG A 185 -9.13 -25.45 4.89
N GLU A 186 -10.01 -24.57 4.42
CA GLU A 186 -11.36 -24.93 4.01
C GLU A 186 -11.35 -25.75 2.71
N LEU A 187 -10.47 -25.35 1.77
CA LEU A 187 -10.29 -26.06 0.49
C LEU A 187 -9.70 -27.45 0.69
N ALA A 188 -8.68 -27.61 1.54
CA ALA A 188 -8.10 -28.91 1.87
C ALA A 188 -9.12 -29.84 2.55
N GLN A 189 -9.89 -29.35 3.52
CA GLN A 189 -10.97 -30.12 4.14
C GLN A 189 -12.05 -30.54 3.12
N ARG A 190 -12.38 -29.65 2.21
CA ARG A 190 -13.35 -29.95 1.14
C ARG A 190 -12.82 -31.01 0.19
N LEU A 191 -11.55 -30.90 -0.21
CA LEU A 191 -10.89 -31.88 -1.07
C LEU A 191 -10.85 -33.28 -0.44
N ASP A 192 -10.48 -33.38 0.84
CA ASP A 192 -10.45 -34.65 1.57
C ASP A 192 -11.84 -35.28 1.68
N MET A 193 -12.86 -34.46 1.92
CA MET A 193 -14.25 -34.92 1.94
C MET A 193 -14.70 -35.44 0.59
N LEU A 194 -14.38 -34.73 -0.49
CA LEU A 194 -14.75 -35.15 -1.86
C LEU A 194 -14.01 -36.43 -2.26
N ARG A 195 -12.72 -36.60 -1.92
CA ARG A 195 -11.96 -37.82 -2.14
C ARG A 195 -12.59 -39.02 -1.42
N PHE A 196 -12.98 -38.83 -0.17
CA PHE A 196 -13.67 -39.87 0.59
C PHE A 196 -15.00 -40.28 -0.06
N GLN A 197 -15.82 -39.32 -0.48
CA GLN A 197 -17.09 -39.55 -1.13
C GLN A 197 -16.93 -40.26 -2.48
N GLN A 198 -15.97 -39.82 -3.29
CA GLN A 198 -15.65 -40.45 -4.57
C GLN A 198 -15.26 -41.92 -4.37
N GLN A 199 -14.35 -42.19 -3.43
CA GLN A 199 -13.89 -43.53 -3.16
C GLN A 199 -15.00 -44.46 -2.62
N GLU A 200 -15.93 -43.93 -1.81
CA GLU A 200 -17.09 -44.69 -1.33
C GLU A 200 -18.03 -45.08 -2.49
N ILE A 201 -18.27 -44.14 -3.46
CA ILE A 201 -19.10 -44.40 -4.63
C ILE A 201 -18.42 -45.37 -5.62
N GLU A 202 -17.12 -45.17 -5.92
CA GLU A 202 -16.35 -46.05 -6.82
C GLU A 202 -16.30 -47.49 -6.28
N ASN A 203 -16.05 -47.66 -4.97
CA ASN A 203 -16.01 -48.99 -4.34
C ASN A 203 -17.36 -49.72 -4.38
N ALA A 204 -18.45 -48.97 -4.46
CA ALA A 204 -19.78 -49.54 -4.54
C ALA A 204 -20.11 -50.16 -5.92
N ASN A 205 -19.37 -49.81 -6.97
CA ASN A 205 -19.45 -50.39 -8.31
C ASN A 205 -20.87 -50.38 -8.86
N LEU A 206 -21.50 -49.22 -8.85
CA LEU A 206 -22.91 -49.02 -9.20
C LEU A 206 -23.19 -49.25 -10.69
N GLN A 207 -24.28 -49.93 -10.99
CA GLN A 207 -24.75 -50.16 -12.37
C GLN A 207 -26.14 -49.58 -12.56
N ALA A 208 -26.34 -48.86 -13.68
CA ALA A 208 -27.66 -48.33 -14.03
C ALA A 208 -28.70 -49.47 -14.15
N GLY A 209 -29.87 -49.29 -13.53
CA GLY A 209 -30.95 -50.27 -13.51
C GLY A 209 -30.66 -51.51 -12.64
N GLU A 210 -29.59 -51.51 -11.81
CA GLU A 210 -29.29 -52.64 -10.90
C GLU A 210 -30.39 -52.83 -9.85
N GLU A 211 -30.89 -51.75 -9.28
CA GLU A 211 -31.93 -51.79 -8.26
C GLU A 211 -33.20 -52.48 -8.73
N ASP A 212 -33.68 -52.14 -9.93
CA ASP A 212 -34.90 -52.73 -10.50
C ASP A 212 -34.75 -54.25 -10.74
N ARG A 213 -33.59 -54.67 -11.25
CA ARG A 213 -33.28 -56.09 -11.44
C ARG A 213 -33.25 -56.85 -10.12
N LEU A 214 -32.62 -56.28 -9.10
CA LEU A 214 -32.55 -56.89 -7.76
C LEU A 214 -33.92 -56.96 -7.08
N LEU A 215 -34.76 -55.95 -7.24
CA LEU A 215 -36.14 -55.94 -6.73
C LEU A 215 -36.99 -57.00 -7.40
N GLU A 216 -36.89 -57.17 -8.74
CA GLU A 216 -37.60 -58.23 -9.48
C GLU A 216 -37.15 -59.62 -9.01
N GLN A 217 -35.84 -59.86 -8.89
CA GLN A 217 -35.28 -61.13 -8.36
C GLN A 217 -35.73 -61.40 -6.92
N LYS A 218 -35.69 -60.38 -6.04
CA LYS A 218 -36.19 -60.47 -4.66
C LYS A 218 -37.66 -60.88 -4.64
N ASN A 219 -38.51 -60.29 -5.48
CA ASN A 219 -39.95 -60.63 -5.54
C ASN A 219 -40.21 -62.08 -5.93
N ILE A 220 -39.45 -62.60 -6.88
CA ILE A 220 -39.53 -64.02 -7.29
C ILE A 220 -39.10 -64.93 -6.14
N LEU A 221 -37.96 -64.70 -5.53
CA LEU A 221 -37.40 -65.51 -4.46
C LEU A 221 -38.20 -65.43 -3.15
N ALA A 222 -38.69 -64.25 -2.77
CA ALA A 222 -39.49 -64.04 -1.56
C ALA A 222 -40.89 -64.70 -1.64
N ASN A 223 -41.45 -64.87 -2.85
CA ASN A 223 -42.74 -65.56 -3.06
C ASN A 223 -42.58 -67.02 -3.42
N PHE A 224 -41.35 -67.56 -3.35
CA PHE A 224 -41.07 -68.95 -3.77
C PHE A 224 -41.97 -69.98 -3.11
N GLU A 225 -42.13 -69.98 -1.80
CA GLU A 225 -42.98 -70.93 -1.09
C GLU A 225 -44.41 -70.90 -1.58
N LYS A 226 -44.97 -69.73 -1.72
CA LYS A 226 -46.35 -69.53 -2.20
C LYS A 226 -46.50 -69.93 -3.65
N LEU A 227 -45.49 -69.67 -4.50
CA LEU A 227 -45.50 -70.07 -5.91
C LEU A 227 -45.37 -71.59 -6.02
N ASN A 228 -44.51 -72.21 -5.28
CA ASN A 228 -44.31 -73.64 -5.20
C ASN A 228 -45.60 -74.40 -4.71
N GLU A 229 -46.20 -73.90 -3.60
CA GLU A 229 -47.45 -74.46 -3.10
C GLU A 229 -48.55 -74.37 -4.14
N ASN A 230 -48.73 -73.22 -4.84
CA ASN A 230 -49.75 -73.03 -5.84
C ASN A 230 -49.51 -73.92 -7.06
N LEU A 231 -48.29 -74.05 -7.56
CA LEU A 231 -47.96 -74.91 -8.68
C LEU A 231 -48.11 -76.38 -8.33
N GLN A 232 -47.64 -76.79 -7.12
CA GLN A 232 -47.87 -78.15 -6.63
C GLN A 232 -49.33 -78.49 -6.47
N GLY A 233 -50.15 -77.53 -5.94
CA GLY A 233 -51.55 -77.69 -5.79
C GLY A 233 -52.26 -77.84 -7.15
N ALA A 234 -51.86 -77.03 -8.13
CA ALA A 234 -52.41 -77.13 -9.51
C ALA A 234 -51.99 -78.46 -10.16
N TYR A 235 -50.73 -78.85 -10.03
CA TYR A 235 -50.25 -80.13 -10.55
C TYR A 235 -50.95 -81.33 -9.90
N ALA A 236 -51.13 -81.34 -8.61
CA ALA A 236 -51.82 -82.38 -7.87
C ALA A 236 -53.32 -82.48 -8.25
N ALA A 237 -53.99 -81.33 -8.50
CA ALA A 237 -55.36 -81.30 -8.90
C ALA A 237 -55.58 -81.94 -10.30
N ILE A 238 -54.62 -81.83 -11.20
CA ILE A 238 -54.67 -82.39 -12.53
C ILE A 238 -54.23 -83.83 -12.54
N GLN A 239 -53.19 -84.24 -11.86
CA GLN A 239 -52.53 -85.56 -11.89
C GLN A 239 -52.81 -86.45 -10.67
N GLY A 240 -53.35 -85.93 -9.55
CA GLY A 240 -53.61 -86.71 -8.34
C GLY A 240 -54.49 -87.95 -8.60
N GLU A 241 -54.45 -88.97 -7.70
CA GLU A 241 -55.29 -90.19 -7.80
C GLU A 241 -56.49 -90.10 -6.84
N PRO A 242 -57.73 -90.04 -7.32
CA PRO A 242 -58.13 -89.90 -8.77
C PRO A 242 -58.03 -88.40 -9.20
N GLY A 243 -57.20 -88.06 -10.22
CA GLY A 243 -56.89 -86.71 -10.68
C GLY A 243 -57.85 -86.23 -11.78
N GLY A 244 -57.87 -84.89 -12.03
CA GLY A 244 -58.71 -84.27 -13.02
C GLY A 244 -58.47 -84.83 -14.42
N LEU A 245 -57.23 -85.13 -14.80
CA LEU A 245 -56.88 -85.67 -16.09
C LEU A 245 -57.43 -87.11 -16.28
N GLU A 246 -57.45 -87.96 -15.21
CA GLU A 246 -57.98 -89.33 -15.24
C GLU A 246 -59.49 -89.29 -15.46
N PHE A 247 -60.21 -88.38 -14.78
CA PHE A 247 -61.68 -88.24 -15.00
C PHE A 247 -62.01 -87.69 -16.40
N VAL A 248 -61.24 -86.75 -16.93
CA VAL A 248 -61.41 -86.25 -18.27
C VAL A 248 -61.09 -87.33 -19.33
N GLY A 249 -60.03 -88.12 -19.06
CA GLY A 249 -59.60 -89.27 -19.86
C GLY A 249 -60.71 -90.37 -19.93
N GLU A 250 -61.34 -90.63 -18.77
CA GLU A 250 -62.48 -91.60 -18.74
C GLU A 250 -63.67 -90.98 -19.51
N ALA A 251 -63.99 -89.71 -19.32
CA ALA A 251 -65.03 -89.03 -20.10
C ALA A 251 -64.74 -89.09 -21.61
N MET A 252 -63.48 -88.93 -22.04
CA MET A 252 -63.01 -89.01 -23.42
C MET A 252 -63.30 -90.41 -23.98
N ARG A 253 -62.91 -91.48 -23.28
CA ARG A 253 -63.14 -92.87 -23.70
C ARG A 253 -64.63 -93.19 -23.87
N GLN A 254 -65.46 -92.74 -22.90
CA GLN A 254 -66.88 -92.95 -22.92
C GLN A 254 -67.53 -92.17 -24.09
N MET A 255 -67.10 -90.95 -24.37
CA MET A 255 -67.63 -90.15 -25.47
C MET A 255 -67.12 -90.62 -26.83
N GLU A 256 -65.92 -91.15 -26.96
CA GLU A 256 -65.42 -91.78 -28.17
C GLU A 256 -66.26 -93.00 -28.50
N ALA A 257 -66.59 -93.85 -27.47
CA ALA A 257 -67.50 -94.98 -27.65
C ALA A 257 -68.92 -94.54 -28.08
N ALA A 258 -69.48 -93.49 -27.49
CA ALA A 258 -70.76 -92.93 -27.85
C ALA A 258 -70.76 -92.31 -29.28
N ALA A 259 -69.68 -91.61 -29.68
CA ALA A 259 -69.53 -91.07 -31.03
C ALA A 259 -69.38 -92.10 -32.13
N SER A 260 -68.85 -93.28 -31.76
CA SER A 260 -68.83 -94.46 -32.70
C SER A 260 -70.24 -95.04 -33.01
N ILE A 261 -71.23 -94.81 -32.10
CA ILE A 261 -72.57 -95.29 -32.23
C ILE A 261 -73.47 -94.25 -32.91
N HIS A 262 -73.31 -92.95 -32.57
CA HIS A 262 -74.18 -91.93 -33.16
C HIS A 262 -73.35 -90.64 -33.46
N THR A 263 -73.49 -90.14 -34.73
CA THR A 263 -72.67 -89.00 -35.25
C THR A 263 -72.88 -87.66 -34.55
N ASP A 264 -74.03 -87.45 -33.88
CA ASP A 264 -74.35 -86.21 -33.17
C ASP A 264 -73.39 -85.94 -31.99
N TYR A 265 -72.74 -86.99 -31.42
CA TYR A 265 -71.82 -86.91 -30.30
C TYR A 265 -70.40 -86.67 -30.76
N LYS A 266 -70.13 -86.68 -32.05
CA LYS A 266 -68.73 -86.50 -32.56
C LYS A 266 -68.10 -85.19 -32.15
N ALA A 267 -68.83 -84.10 -32.29
CA ALA A 267 -68.34 -82.79 -31.93
C ALA A 267 -68.06 -82.66 -30.44
N VAL A 268 -68.85 -83.28 -29.57
CA VAL A 268 -68.63 -83.28 -28.11
C VAL A 268 -67.41 -84.17 -27.74
N SER A 269 -67.24 -85.32 -28.42
CA SER A 269 -66.08 -86.18 -28.24
C SER A 269 -64.80 -85.50 -28.64
N GLU A 270 -64.74 -84.78 -29.78
CA GLU A 270 -63.64 -84.00 -30.26
C GLU A 270 -63.27 -82.84 -29.26
N ALA A 271 -64.27 -82.16 -28.70
CA ALA A 271 -64.08 -81.13 -27.71
C ALA A 271 -63.45 -81.65 -26.38
N ILE A 272 -63.95 -82.84 -25.90
CA ILE A 272 -63.39 -83.43 -24.67
C ILE A 272 -61.99 -83.97 -24.95
N SER A 273 -61.71 -84.61 -26.08
CA SER A 273 -60.38 -85.04 -26.47
C SER A 273 -59.39 -83.85 -26.55
N SER A 274 -59.84 -82.78 -27.18
CA SER A 274 -59.00 -81.53 -27.22
C SER A 274 -58.72 -80.98 -25.83
N SER A 275 -59.72 -81.00 -24.94
CA SER A 275 -59.56 -80.53 -23.55
C SER A 275 -58.58 -81.42 -22.75
N TYR A 276 -58.63 -82.75 -22.99
CA TYR A 276 -57.72 -83.72 -22.39
C TYR A 276 -56.26 -83.37 -22.77
N TYR A 277 -55.97 -83.26 -24.05
CA TYR A 277 -54.62 -82.94 -24.51
C TYR A 277 -54.16 -81.54 -24.05
N MET A 278 -55.04 -80.56 -24.02
CA MET A 278 -54.69 -79.22 -23.47
C MET A 278 -54.31 -79.27 -21.97
N LEU A 279 -55.01 -80.11 -21.17
CA LEU A 279 -54.70 -80.30 -19.78
C LEU A 279 -53.36 -81.04 -19.60
N GLU A 280 -53.06 -82.03 -20.46
CA GLU A 280 -51.81 -82.78 -20.48
C GLU A 280 -50.61 -81.85 -20.77
N ASP A 281 -50.79 -81.00 -21.81
CA ASP A 281 -49.78 -79.97 -22.14
C ASP A 281 -49.59 -78.96 -21.00
N SER A 282 -50.67 -78.51 -20.39
CA SER A 282 -50.61 -77.57 -19.25
C SER A 282 -49.91 -78.20 -18.04
N MET A 283 -50.16 -79.45 -17.75
CA MET A 283 -49.53 -80.21 -16.70
C MET A 283 -48.03 -80.35 -16.94
N SER A 284 -47.58 -80.60 -18.18
CA SER A 284 -46.19 -80.70 -18.56
C SER A 284 -45.46 -79.36 -18.31
N GLN A 285 -46.13 -78.25 -18.67
CA GLN A 285 -45.57 -76.89 -18.42
C GLN A 285 -45.47 -76.57 -16.95
N ILE A 286 -46.48 -76.94 -16.11
CA ILE A 286 -46.45 -76.77 -14.68
C ILE A 286 -45.28 -77.59 -14.05
N ARG A 287 -45.12 -78.86 -14.51
CA ARG A 287 -44.01 -79.69 -14.05
C ARG A 287 -42.64 -79.10 -14.38
N GLN A 288 -42.50 -78.67 -15.65
CA GLN A 288 -41.23 -77.98 -16.04
C GLN A 288 -40.96 -76.74 -15.20
N SER A 289 -41.97 -75.93 -14.86
CA SER A 289 -41.84 -74.78 -13.99
C SER A 289 -41.44 -75.18 -12.57
N LEU A 290 -41.99 -76.27 -11.99
CA LEU A 290 -41.65 -76.82 -10.70
C LEU A 290 -40.18 -77.33 -10.65
N ASP A 291 -39.74 -78.00 -11.73
CA ASP A 291 -38.37 -78.54 -11.85
C ASP A 291 -37.32 -77.40 -11.97
N GLN A 292 -37.73 -76.24 -12.49
CA GLN A 292 -36.89 -75.04 -12.61
C GLN A 292 -36.88 -74.17 -11.35
N LEU A 293 -37.74 -74.38 -10.39
CA LEU A 293 -37.88 -73.67 -9.17
C LEU A 293 -36.87 -74.23 -8.12
N GLU A 294 -35.66 -73.65 -8.08
CA GLU A 294 -34.68 -73.92 -7.02
C GLU A 294 -34.75 -72.86 -5.92
N PHE A 295 -34.92 -73.26 -4.68
CA PHE A 295 -34.84 -72.37 -3.51
C PHE A 295 -33.40 -72.13 -3.10
N GLN A 296 -32.92 -70.87 -3.27
CA GLN A 296 -31.57 -70.45 -2.89
C GLN A 296 -31.62 -69.33 -1.83
N PRO A 297 -31.73 -69.68 -0.52
CA PRO A 297 -31.84 -68.67 0.55
C PRO A 297 -30.61 -67.79 0.68
N GLU A 298 -29.43 -68.24 0.28
CA GLU A 298 -28.19 -67.46 0.26
C GLU A 298 -28.23 -66.36 -0.77
N GLU A 299 -28.83 -66.60 -1.94
CA GLU A 299 -28.99 -65.58 -3.00
C GLU A 299 -29.97 -64.46 -2.59
N LEU A 300 -31.06 -64.82 -1.89
CA LEU A 300 -31.99 -63.84 -1.33
C LEU A 300 -31.30 -62.92 -0.32
N ASN A 301 -30.51 -63.50 0.58
CA ASN A 301 -29.73 -62.69 1.57
C ASN A 301 -28.71 -61.78 0.90
N GLN A 302 -28.04 -62.23 -0.16
CA GLN A 302 -27.10 -61.39 -0.93
C GLN A 302 -27.82 -60.23 -1.62
N ILE A 303 -28.98 -60.47 -2.24
CA ILE A 303 -29.79 -59.45 -2.87
C ILE A 303 -30.26 -58.42 -1.83
N GLU A 304 -30.74 -58.86 -0.67
CA GLU A 304 -31.17 -57.97 0.41
C GLU A 304 -30.01 -57.13 0.96
N SER A 305 -28.84 -57.73 1.16
CA SER A 305 -27.65 -56.98 1.56
C SER A 305 -27.28 -55.91 0.54
N ARG A 306 -27.23 -56.27 -0.74
CA ARG A 306 -26.91 -55.34 -1.82
C ARG A 306 -27.92 -54.22 -1.95
N LEU A 307 -29.21 -54.51 -1.85
CA LEU A 307 -30.27 -53.50 -1.82
C LEU A 307 -30.14 -52.56 -0.62
N ASN A 308 -29.74 -53.05 0.53
CA ASN A 308 -29.46 -52.22 1.70
C ASN A 308 -28.27 -51.27 1.47
N ASP A 309 -27.18 -51.76 0.87
CA ASP A 309 -26.02 -50.96 0.51
C ASP A 309 -26.39 -49.85 -0.48
N LEU A 310 -27.15 -50.17 -1.52
CA LEU A 310 -27.68 -49.20 -2.48
C LEU A 310 -28.56 -48.16 -1.79
N ASN A 311 -29.43 -48.56 -0.87
CA ASN A 311 -30.29 -47.65 -0.12
C ASN A 311 -29.47 -46.72 0.82
N GLN A 312 -28.37 -47.19 1.41
CA GLN A 312 -27.47 -46.34 2.20
C GLN A 312 -26.81 -45.29 1.33
N LEU A 313 -26.30 -45.63 0.16
CA LEU A 313 -25.71 -44.72 -0.80
C LEU A 313 -26.72 -43.70 -1.32
N LYS A 314 -27.95 -44.15 -1.63
CA LYS A 314 -29.05 -43.26 -2.05
C LYS A 314 -29.38 -42.21 -0.99
N ARG A 315 -29.39 -42.57 0.30
CA ARG A 315 -29.62 -41.62 1.39
C ARG A 315 -28.52 -40.58 1.52
N LYS A 316 -27.28 -40.94 1.13
CA LYS A 316 -26.12 -40.05 1.25
C LYS A 316 -25.94 -39.15 0.03
N TYR A 317 -26.07 -39.67 -1.17
CA TYR A 317 -25.56 -39.07 -2.40
C TYR A 317 -26.59 -38.76 -3.49
N GLY A 318 -27.78 -39.37 -3.47
CA GLY A 318 -28.78 -39.14 -4.49
C GLY A 318 -30.03 -39.97 -4.27
N LYS A 319 -31.13 -39.71 -5.00
CA LYS A 319 -32.38 -40.46 -4.86
C LYS A 319 -32.40 -41.73 -5.71
N THR A 320 -31.66 -41.76 -6.80
CA THR A 320 -31.52 -42.87 -7.71
C THR A 320 -30.03 -43.23 -7.90
N ILE A 321 -29.75 -44.39 -8.50
CA ILE A 321 -28.39 -44.79 -8.85
C ILE A 321 -27.81 -43.83 -9.88
N GLU A 322 -28.62 -43.40 -10.82
CA GLU A 322 -28.23 -42.43 -11.86
C GLU A 322 -27.82 -41.08 -11.23
N ASP A 323 -28.57 -40.59 -10.22
CA ASP A 323 -28.23 -39.39 -9.49
C ASP A 323 -26.85 -39.52 -8.80
N ILE A 324 -26.53 -40.68 -8.24
CA ILE A 324 -25.24 -40.95 -7.58
C ILE A 324 -24.09 -40.96 -8.59
N ILE A 325 -24.29 -41.58 -9.75
CA ILE A 325 -23.30 -41.59 -10.84
C ILE A 325 -23.07 -40.17 -11.38
N GLN A 326 -24.11 -39.37 -11.51
CA GLN A 326 -23.98 -37.96 -11.89
C GLN A 326 -23.22 -37.17 -10.82
N TYR A 327 -23.56 -37.40 -9.55
CA TYR A 327 -22.84 -36.74 -8.42
C TYR A 327 -21.35 -37.08 -8.40
N GLU A 328 -20.97 -38.32 -8.72
CA GLU A 328 -19.57 -38.72 -8.87
C GLU A 328 -18.84 -37.90 -9.94
N GLN A 329 -19.47 -37.63 -11.06
CA GLN A 329 -18.89 -36.78 -12.12
C GLN A 329 -18.77 -35.34 -11.67
N GLU A 330 -19.73 -34.82 -10.91
CA GLU A 330 -19.69 -33.47 -10.32
C GLU A 330 -18.55 -33.36 -9.33
N ILE A 331 -18.36 -34.35 -8.42
CA ILE A 331 -17.24 -34.44 -7.49
C ILE A 331 -15.90 -34.42 -8.22
N SER A 332 -15.76 -35.25 -9.25
CA SER A 332 -14.52 -35.33 -10.05
C SER A 332 -14.16 -33.97 -10.65
N SER A 333 -15.15 -33.28 -11.23
CA SER A 333 -14.92 -31.93 -11.80
C SER A 333 -14.58 -30.89 -10.74
N GLU A 334 -15.19 -30.96 -9.54
CA GLU A 334 -14.88 -30.05 -8.43
C GLU A 334 -13.46 -30.32 -7.90
N MET A 335 -13.07 -31.58 -7.75
CA MET A 335 -11.73 -31.99 -7.29
C MET A 335 -10.61 -31.54 -8.23
N GLU A 336 -10.83 -31.62 -9.55
CA GLU A 336 -9.86 -31.14 -10.56
C GLU A 336 -9.59 -29.65 -10.38
N LYS A 337 -10.65 -28.83 -10.24
CA LYS A 337 -10.53 -27.39 -9.98
C LYS A 337 -9.79 -27.05 -8.67
N LEU A 338 -10.06 -27.83 -7.61
CA LEU A 338 -9.40 -27.62 -6.30
C LEU A 338 -7.92 -28.01 -6.34
N THR A 339 -7.56 -29.07 -7.06
CA THR A 339 -6.17 -29.52 -7.23
C THR A 339 -5.35 -28.50 -8.06
N ASP A 340 -5.95 -27.89 -9.08
CA ASP A 340 -5.32 -26.80 -9.82
C ASP A 340 -5.04 -25.59 -8.93
N SER A 341 -5.92 -25.29 -7.98
CA SER A 341 -5.74 -24.21 -7.00
C SER A 341 -4.58 -24.48 -6.05
N GLU A 342 -4.42 -25.70 -5.56
CA GLU A 342 -3.29 -26.11 -4.71
C GLU A 342 -1.95 -25.99 -5.44
N SER A 343 -1.90 -26.42 -6.70
CA SER A 343 -0.73 -26.24 -7.57
C SER A 343 -0.39 -24.76 -7.79
N HIS A 344 -1.40 -23.89 -7.92
CA HIS A 344 -1.21 -22.45 -8.08
C HIS A 344 -0.59 -21.81 -6.83
N VAL A 345 -1.05 -22.16 -5.63
CA VAL A 345 -0.48 -21.68 -4.35
C VAL A 345 1.01 -22.08 -4.23
N GLY A 346 1.35 -23.32 -4.52
CA GLY A 346 2.75 -23.78 -4.52
C GLY A 346 3.64 -23.02 -5.51
N HIS A 347 3.08 -22.64 -6.67
CA HIS A 347 3.80 -21.81 -7.64
C HIS A 347 4.04 -20.39 -7.12
N LEU A 348 3.03 -19.78 -6.48
CA LEU A 348 3.16 -18.46 -5.84
C LEU A 348 4.21 -18.46 -4.72
N GLU A 349 4.24 -19.50 -3.88
CA GLU A 349 5.25 -19.65 -2.82
C GLU A 349 6.67 -19.71 -3.36
N THR A 350 6.88 -20.51 -4.40
CA THR A 350 8.19 -20.62 -5.06
C THR A 350 8.62 -19.26 -5.64
N LYS A 351 7.70 -18.55 -6.26
CA LYS A 351 7.96 -17.22 -6.82
C LYS A 351 8.25 -16.19 -5.73
N LEU A 352 7.51 -16.21 -4.63
CA LEU A 352 7.76 -15.35 -3.46
C LEU A 352 9.14 -15.61 -2.85
N ALA A 353 9.52 -16.87 -2.67
CA ALA A 353 10.83 -17.23 -2.12
C ALA A 353 11.97 -16.71 -3.04
N THR A 354 11.82 -16.85 -4.34
CA THR A 354 12.80 -16.37 -5.33
C THR A 354 12.92 -14.85 -5.31
N LEU A 355 11.79 -14.14 -5.34
CA LEU A 355 11.78 -12.68 -5.29
C LEU A 355 12.34 -12.15 -3.97
N LYS A 356 12.02 -12.77 -2.84
CA LYS A 356 12.55 -12.41 -1.53
C LYS A 356 14.08 -12.56 -1.46
N ALA A 357 14.62 -13.63 -2.03
CA ALA A 357 16.07 -13.83 -2.10
C ALA A 357 16.75 -12.76 -2.97
N GLU A 358 16.14 -12.41 -4.12
CA GLU A 358 16.65 -11.35 -4.99
C GLU A 358 16.56 -9.97 -4.32
N LEU A 359 15.44 -9.64 -3.69
CA LEU A 359 15.25 -8.40 -2.94
C LEU A 359 16.28 -8.26 -1.80
N THR A 360 16.56 -9.33 -1.07
CA THR A 360 17.58 -9.35 -0.02
C THR A 360 18.96 -9.02 -0.59
N LYS A 361 19.30 -9.59 -1.74
CA LYS A 361 20.58 -9.29 -2.43
C LYS A 361 20.65 -7.83 -2.88
N GLN A 362 19.56 -7.30 -3.42
CA GLN A 362 19.49 -5.89 -3.85
C GLN A 362 19.52 -4.94 -2.67
N ALA A 363 18.83 -5.25 -1.56
CA ALA A 363 18.87 -4.49 -0.31
C ALA A 363 20.29 -4.43 0.28
N ASN A 364 21.01 -5.55 0.28
CA ASN A 364 22.42 -5.57 0.70
C ASN A 364 23.31 -4.70 -0.18
N THR A 365 23.05 -4.69 -1.50
CA THR A 365 23.79 -3.81 -2.44
C THR A 365 23.51 -2.34 -2.13
N LEU A 366 22.25 -1.97 -1.85
CA LEU A 366 21.86 -0.62 -1.43
C LEU A 366 22.57 -0.24 -0.13
N ALA A 367 22.59 -1.12 0.87
CA ALA A 367 23.24 -0.90 2.15
C ALA A 367 24.75 -0.58 1.99
N GLU A 368 25.43 -1.31 1.10
CA GLU A 368 26.87 -1.05 0.81
C GLU A 368 27.09 0.31 0.13
N ILE A 369 26.21 0.71 -0.78
CA ILE A 369 26.30 2.03 -1.44
C ILE A 369 26.05 3.13 -0.39
N ARG A 370 25.04 2.97 0.47
CA ARG A 370 24.69 3.90 1.54
C ARG A 370 25.80 4.06 2.57
N LYS A 371 26.44 2.98 2.99
CA LYS A 371 27.61 3.03 3.90
C LYS A 371 28.75 3.84 3.31
N LYS A 372 29.05 3.65 2.02
CA LYS A 372 30.08 4.47 1.34
C LYS A 372 29.68 5.94 1.23
N ALA A 373 28.40 6.21 0.98
CA ALA A 373 27.86 7.56 0.96
C ALA A 373 27.93 8.22 2.35
N ALA A 374 27.63 7.47 3.41
CA ALA A 374 27.70 7.94 4.79
C ALA A 374 29.11 8.40 5.17
N VAL A 375 30.14 7.62 4.84
CA VAL A 375 31.55 8.00 5.10
C VAL A 375 31.92 9.29 4.34
N THR A 376 31.44 9.44 3.10
CA THR A 376 31.69 10.66 2.32
C THR A 376 30.96 11.86 2.92
N LEU A 377 29.71 11.68 3.35
CA LEU A 377 28.90 12.71 4.00
C LEU A 377 29.55 13.15 5.34
N GLU A 378 29.97 12.22 6.18
CA GLU A 378 30.66 12.52 7.44
C GLU A 378 31.93 13.38 7.23
N LYS A 379 32.70 13.02 6.18
CA LYS A 379 33.90 13.78 5.82
C LYS A 379 33.58 15.20 5.38
N GLN A 380 32.59 15.38 4.53
CA GLN A 380 32.16 16.70 4.02
C GLN A 380 31.58 17.55 5.15
N ILE A 381 30.73 16.98 6.01
CA ILE A 381 30.18 17.69 7.17
C ILE A 381 31.29 18.12 8.11
N LYS A 382 32.28 17.26 8.36
CA LYS A 382 33.45 17.62 9.19
C LYS A 382 34.23 18.80 8.62
N GLN A 383 34.41 18.89 7.30
CA GLN A 383 35.04 20.03 6.65
C GLN A 383 34.24 21.31 6.84
N GLU A 384 32.91 21.25 6.65
CA GLU A 384 32.02 22.40 6.84
C GLU A 384 31.99 22.88 8.30
N LEU A 385 31.96 21.94 9.27
CA LEU A 385 32.05 22.28 10.69
C LEU A 385 33.37 22.96 11.05
N ASN A 386 34.49 22.52 10.47
CA ASN A 386 35.78 23.15 10.67
C ASN A 386 35.80 24.61 10.16
N HIS A 387 35.18 24.86 8.98
CA HIS A 387 35.04 26.23 8.46
C HIS A 387 34.20 27.15 9.36
N LEU A 388 33.28 26.57 10.13
CA LEU A 388 32.44 27.28 11.10
C LEU A 388 33.03 27.32 12.52
N TYR A 389 34.32 27.04 12.65
CA TYR A 389 35.04 27.00 13.94
C TYR A 389 34.46 26.01 14.95
N MET A 390 33.94 24.86 14.42
CA MET A 390 33.46 23.73 15.22
C MET A 390 34.35 22.49 15.04
N GLU A 391 35.68 22.70 15.14
CA GLU A 391 36.67 21.65 14.89
C GLU A 391 36.53 20.42 15.80
N LYS A 392 35.97 20.60 16.98
CA LYS A 392 35.81 19.56 18.00
C LYS A 392 34.49 18.76 17.83
N ALA A 393 33.57 19.25 17.00
CA ALA A 393 32.32 18.58 16.76
C ALA A 393 32.51 17.29 15.95
N ILE A 394 31.79 16.27 16.30
CA ILE A 394 31.81 14.96 15.65
C ILE A 394 30.39 14.68 15.09
N PHE A 395 30.30 14.43 13.80
CA PHE A 395 29.08 13.97 13.14
C PHE A 395 29.26 12.52 12.73
N SER A 396 28.24 11.68 12.91
CA SER A 396 28.26 10.27 12.54
C SER A 396 26.91 9.80 12.03
N VAL A 397 26.95 9.03 10.95
CA VAL A 397 25.78 8.37 10.34
C VAL A 397 25.72 6.94 10.86
N ARG A 398 24.73 6.63 11.68
CA ARG A 398 24.57 5.30 12.23
C ARG A 398 23.49 4.54 11.51
N PHE A 399 23.83 3.31 11.12
CA PHE A 399 22.89 2.33 10.62
C PHE A 399 22.38 1.54 11.82
N GLU A 400 21.09 1.66 12.11
CA GLU A 400 20.45 0.88 13.15
C GLU A 400 20.11 -0.49 12.61
N ALA A 401 20.30 -1.54 13.44
CA ALA A 401 19.90 -2.88 13.09
C ALA A 401 18.36 -2.95 13.09
N ASN A 402 17.76 -2.70 11.96
CA ASN A 402 16.34 -2.94 11.79
C ASN A 402 16.07 -4.44 11.77
N LYS A 403 14.96 -4.85 12.36
CA LYS A 403 14.39 -6.17 12.13
C LYS A 403 14.36 -6.36 10.62
N MET A 404 14.94 -7.45 10.11
CA MET A 404 15.12 -7.84 8.71
C MET A 404 13.85 -7.76 7.82
N GLU A 405 13.04 -6.75 7.99
CA GLU A 405 11.84 -6.49 7.19
C GLU A 405 12.24 -5.65 5.99
N LEU A 406 11.95 -6.19 4.81
CA LEU A 406 12.10 -5.47 3.56
C LEU A 406 11.02 -4.39 3.47
N THR A 407 11.43 -3.16 3.20
CA THR A 407 10.53 -2.02 2.98
C THR A 407 10.68 -1.53 1.53
N ASP A 408 9.87 -0.58 1.10
CA ASP A 408 9.99 0.08 -0.21
C ASP A 408 11.31 0.84 -0.42
N SER A 409 12.00 1.16 0.66
CA SER A 409 13.31 1.82 0.70
C SER A 409 14.49 0.88 1.01
N GLY A 410 14.26 -0.42 1.11
CA GLY A 410 15.28 -1.42 1.47
C GLY A 410 15.14 -1.90 2.91
N GLN A 411 16.26 -2.30 3.52
CA GLN A 411 16.30 -2.81 4.89
C GLN A 411 17.03 -1.89 5.88
N ASP A 412 17.53 -0.73 5.41
CA ASP A 412 18.34 0.14 6.23
C ASP A 412 17.47 1.12 7.03
N SER A 413 17.84 1.36 8.28
CA SER A 413 17.44 2.50 9.09
C SER A 413 18.66 3.34 9.40
N VAL A 414 18.58 4.63 9.13
CA VAL A 414 19.70 5.55 9.28
C VAL A 414 19.33 6.67 10.24
N VAL A 415 20.18 6.90 11.24
CA VAL A 415 20.02 8.01 12.17
C VAL A 415 21.32 8.82 12.22
N PHE A 416 21.18 10.15 12.12
CA PHE A 416 22.30 11.08 12.24
C PHE A 416 22.56 11.38 13.71
N TYR A 417 23.79 11.18 14.12
CA TYR A 417 24.28 11.44 15.47
C TYR A 417 25.34 12.56 15.47
N MET A 418 25.38 13.30 16.54
CA MET A 418 26.39 14.33 16.70
C MET A 418 26.77 14.53 18.16
N SER A 419 28.01 15.02 18.36
CA SER A 419 28.51 15.61 19.60
C SER A 419 29.16 16.96 19.27
N THR A 420 28.83 18.00 20.02
CA THR A 420 29.40 19.36 19.84
C THR A 420 30.66 19.58 20.64
N ASN A 421 30.83 18.86 21.75
CA ASN A 421 31.94 19.04 22.68
C ASN A 421 32.75 17.75 22.87
N PRO A 422 34.09 17.86 23.03
CA PRO A 422 34.90 16.70 23.34
C PRO A 422 34.51 16.07 24.67
N GLY A 423 34.36 14.74 24.67
CA GLY A 423 34.00 14.00 25.88
C GLY A 423 32.49 13.84 26.10
N GLU A 424 31.66 14.52 25.35
CA GLU A 424 30.21 14.26 25.35
C GLU A 424 29.85 13.07 24.47
N PRO A 425 28.87 12.25 24.89
CA PRO A 425 28.42 11.14 24.07
C PRO A 425 27.72 11.64 22.80
N LEU A 426 27.86 10.88 21.71
CA LEU A 426 27.08 11.10 20.48
C LEU A 426 25.59 10.93 20.77
N LYS A 427 24.80 11.93 20.43
CA LYS A 427 23.33 11.92 20.56
C LYS A 427 22.66 12.06 19.18
N PRO A 428 21.47 11.50 18.97
CA PRO A 428 20.69 11.81 17.79
C PRO A 428 20.51 13.31 17.61
N LEU A 429 20.52 13.81 16.38
CA LEU A 429 20.35 15.24 16.08
C LEU A 429 19.11 15.82 16.77
N ALA A 430 18.01 15.09 16.80
CA ALA A 430 16.76 15.47 17.44
C ALA A 430 16.89 15.78 18.95
N LYS A 431 17.95 15.27 19.60
CA LYS A 431 18.17 15.41 21.05
C LYS A 431 19.28 16.38 21.42
N ILE A 432 19.81 17.13 20.45
CA ILE A 432 20.83 18.14 20.70
C ILE A 432 20.12 19.42 21.13
N ALA A 433 20.38 19.83 22.37
CA ALA A 433 19.84 21.07 22.91
C ALA A 433 20.84 22.21 22.65
N SER A 434 20.33 23.27 22.07
CA SER A 434 20.71 24.69 22.20
C SER A 434 21.30 25.46 21.02
N GLY A 435 20.82 26.63 20.94
CA GLY A 435 21.18 27.96 20.47
C GLY A 435 22.16 28.04 19.28
N GLY A 436 23.25 28.73 19.47
CA GLY A 436 24.19 29.07 18.39
C GLY A 436 24.99 27.90 17.80
N GLU A 437 25.25 26.82 18.56
CA GLU A 437 25.94 25.63 18.03
C GLU A 437 25.03 24.83 17.10
N LEU A 438 23.77 24.69 17.46
CA LEU A 438 22.75 24.03 16.63
C LEU A 438 22.57 24.80 15.32
N SER A 439 22.47 26.13 15.36
CA SER A 439 22.30 26.95 14.15
C SER A 439 23.50 26.81 13.19
N ARG A 440 24.74 26.82 13.71
CA ARG A 440 25.94 26.60 12.88
C ARG A 440 25.98 25.19 12.27
N MET A 441 25.65 24.19 13.08
CA MET A 441 25.56 22.81 12.62
C MET A 441 24.53 22.67 11.51
N MET A 442 23.35 23.25 11.69
CA MET A 442 22.28 23.25 10.68
C MET A 442 22.75 23.96 9.41
N LEU A 443 23.48 25.06 9.50
CA LEU A 443 24.07 25.73 8.35
C LEU A 443 25.08 24.82 7.63
N ALA A 444 25.93 24.09 8.34
CA ALA A 444 26.87 23.14 7.74
C ALA A 444 26.17 22.02 6.99
N LEU A 445 25.16 21.41 7.62
CA LEU A 445 24.33 20.36 7.01
C LEU A 445 23.61 20.89 5.76
N LYS A 446 23.02 22.06 5.85
CA LYS A 446 22.29 22.67 4.74
C LYS A 446 23.20 23.06 3.57
N THR A 447 24.40 23.52 3.83
CA THR A 447 25.38 23.81 2.76
C THR A 447 25.63 22.57 1.89
N ILE A 448 25.56 21.37 2.47
CA ILE A 448 25.75 20.12 1.73
C ILE A 448 24.45 19.66 1.06
N PHE A 449 23.34 19.66 1.81
CA PHE A 449 22.08 19.08 1.29
C PHE A 449 21.36 20.00 0.31
N SER A 450 21.44 21.32 0.43
CA SER A 450 20.77 22.28 -0.48
C SER A 450 21.16 22.06 -1.96
N ARG A 451 22.41 21.71 -2.22
CA ARG A 451 22.91 21.42 -3.58
C ARG A 451 22.22 20.23 -4.24
N HIS A 452 21.53 19.38 -3.46
CA HIS A 452 20.92 18.11 -3.92
C HIS A 452 19.38 18.09 -3.78
N GLN A 453 18.78 19.19 -3.27
CA GLN A 453 17.35 19.20 -2.97
C GLN A 453 16.46 19.82 -4.07
N GLY A 454 17.06 20.56 -5.03
CA GLY A 454 16.28 21.28 -6.07
C GLY A 454 15.38 22.39 -5.49
N ILE A 455 15.55 22.73 -4.19
CA ILE A 455 14.81 23.84 -3.54
C ILE A 455 15.47 25.14 -3.95
N THR A 456 14.66 26.05 -4.48
CA THR A 456 15.16 27.29 -5.08
C THR A 456 15.27 28.46 -4.10
N SER A 457 14.58 28.39 -2.95
CA SER A 457 14.58 29.47 -1.95
C SER A 457 14.81 28.94 -0.55
N ILE A 458 15.79 29.49 0.16
CA ILE A 458 16.15 29.11 1.53
C ILE A 458 16.07 30.33 2.42
N ILE A 459 15.45 30.21 3.59
CA ILE A 459 15.34 31.27 4.58
C ILE A 459 16.15 30.92 5.81
N PHE A 460 17.03 31.81 6.23
CA PHE A 460 17.77 31.71 7.48
C PHE A 460 17.29 32.76 8.48
N ASP A 461 16.76 32.34 9.62
CA ASP A 461 16.38 33.19 10.72
C ASP A 461 17.34 32.96 11.90
N GLU A 462 17.94 34.05 12.40
CA GLU A 462 18.78 34.09 13.59
C GLU A 462 19.94 33.06 13.62
N VAL A 463 20.51 32.70 12.46
CA VAL A 463 21.66 31.76 12.37
C VAL A 463 22.93 32.32 12.99
N ASP A 464 22.93 33.61 13.28
CA ASP A 464 24.02 34.41 13.85
C ASP A 464 23.87 34.65 15.37
N THR A 465 22.90 34.00 16.03
CA THR A 465 22.69 34.15 17.47
C THR A 465 23.88 33.64 18.28
N GLY A 466 24.44 34.48 19.16
CA GLY A 466 25.54 34.14 20.06
C GLY A 466 26.91 34.06 19.39
N VAL A 467 27.09 34.63 18.21
CA VAL A 467 28.35 34.66 17.48
C VAL A 467 28.84 36.09 17.19
N SER A 468 30.14 36.27 17.04
CA SER A 468 30.75 37.56 16.68
C SER A 468 32.11 37.37 16.00
N GLY A 469 32.67 38.44 15.48
CA GLY A 469 34.01 38.47 14.93
C GLY A 469 34.24 37.47 13.79
N ARG A 470 35.28 36.63 13.90
CA ARG A 470 35.69 35.68 12.86
C ARG A 470 34.63 34.61 12.53
N VAL A 471 33.87 34.18 13.55
CA VAL A 471 32.80 33.18 13.36
C VAL A 471 31.65 33.80 12.55
N GLY A 472 31.31 35.08 12.82
CA GLY A 472 30.31 35.82 12.04
C GLY A 472 30.71 35.97 10.58
N GLN A 473 32.00 36.20 10.28
CA GLN A 473 32.52 36.24 8.92
C GLN A 473 32.35 34.87 8.21
N ALA A 474 32.74 33.78 8.87
CA ALA A 474 32.59 32.43 8.31
C ALA A 474 31.13 32.06 8.02
N ILE A 475 30.22 32.46 8.93
CA ILE A 475 28.77 32.26 8.71
C ILE A 475 28.30 33.04 7.47
N ALA A 476 28.69 34.33 7.34
CA ALA A 476 28.33 35.16 6.22
C ALA A 476 28.81 34.59 4.89
N GLU A 477 30.05 34.10 4.83
CA GLU A 477 30.61 33.43 3.65
C GLU A 477 29.87 32.14 3.30
N LYS A 478 29.48 31.34 4.30
CA LYS A 478 28.72 30.10 4.08
C LYS A 478 27.29 30.37 3.61
N ILE A 479 26.59 31.35 4.16
CA ILE A 479 25.27 31.75 3.69
C ILE A 479 25.36 32.24 2.23
N TYR A 480 26.38 33.02 1.90
CA TYR A 480 26.63 33.45 0.54
C TYR A 480 26.92 32.27 -0.41
N ALA A 481 27.79 31.34 0.01
CA ALA A 481 28.07 30.12 -0.79
C ALA A 481 26.80 29.30 -1.12
N VAL A 482 25.84 29.25 -0.20
CA VAL A 482 24.53 28.62 -0.43
C VAL A 482 23.71 29.43 -1.44
N SER A 483 23.85 30.76 -1.46
CA SER A 483 23.10 31.62 -2.39
C SER A 483 23.61 31.58 -3.83
N VAL A 484 24.79 31.00 -4.07
CA VAL A 484 25.30 30.74 -5.42
C VAL A 484 24.57 29.52 -5.97
N GLY A 485 23.52 29.75 -6.77
CA GLY A 485 22.64 28.70 -7.31
C GLY A 485 21.32 28.49 -6.56
N SER A 486 21.06 29.30 -5.52
CA SER A 486 19.80 29.35 -4.79
C SER A 486 19.47 30.78 -4.38
N GLN A 487 18.21 31.07 -4.12
CA GLN A 487 17.83 32.31 -3.48
C GLN A 487 17.91 32.15 -1.96
N VAL A 488 18.61 33.03 -1.28
CA VAL A 488 18.72 33.02 0.18
C VAL A 488 18.16 34.30 0.77
N LEU A 489 17.22 34.18 1.70
CA LEU A 489 16.75 35.26 2.55
C LEU A 489 17.32 35.06 3.96
N CYS A 490 17.95 36.06 4.52
CA CYS A 490 18.56 35.97 5.84
C CYS A 490 18.16 37.15 6.74
N ILE A 491 17.69 36.86 7.95
CA ILE A 491 17.57 37.85 9.01
C ILE A 491 18.85 37.80 9.82
N SER A 492 19.52 38.96 9.94
CA SER A 492 20.78 39.02 10.67
C SER A 492 20.95 40.36 11.38
N HIS A 493 21.65 40.32 12.50
CA HIS A 493 22.13 41.50 13.22
C HIS A 493 23.63 41.70 13.03
N LEU A 494 24.30 40.80 12.27
CA LEU A 494 25.75 40.90 12.05
C LEU A 494 26.06 41.76 10.82
N PRO A 495 26.94 42.78 10.96
CA PRO A 495 27.39 43.61 9.85
C PRO A 495 28.12 42.80 8.77
N GLN A 496 28.79 41.69 9.12
CA GLN A 496 29.45 40.77 8.18
C GLN A 496 28.44 40.13 7.20
N VAL A 497 27.29 39.67 7.72
CA VAL A 497 26.22 39.07 6.91
C VAL A 497 25.60 40.14 6.01
N ALA A 498 25.35 41.34 6.52
CA ALA A 498 24.82 42.45 5.75
C ALA A 498 25.80 42.92 4.64
N ALA A 499 27.08 42.92 4.88
CA ALA A 499 28.11 43.25 3.88
C ALA A 499 28.16 42.23 2.74
N MET A 500 28.02 40.93 3.05
CA MET A 500 28.03 39.83 2.07
C MET A 500 26.75 39.76 1.22
N ALA A 501 25.65 40.37 1.63
CA ALA A 501 24.38 40.28 0.89
C ALA A 501 24.42 41.01 -0.45
N ASN A 502 23.79 40.46 -1.48
CA ASN A 502 23.55 41.08 -2.78
C ASN A 502 22.49 42.18 -2.65
N HIS A 503 21.43 41.90 -1.88
CA HIS A 503 20.29 42.80 -1.67
C HIS A 503 20.12 43.06 -0.18
N HIS A 504 19.94 44.32 0.19
CA HIS A 504 19.85 44.74 1.61
C HIS A 504 18.51 45.45 1.82
N TYR A 505 17.64 44.85 2.63
CA TYR A 505 16.33 45.38 3.01
C TYR A 505 16.36 45.86 4.45
N TYR A 506 16.01 47.12 4.63
CA TYR A 506 15.93 47.74 5.94
C TYR A 506 14.50 47.87 6.41
N ILE A 507 14.20 47.30 7.56
CA ILE A 507 12.87 47.26 8.15
C ILE A 507 12.78 48.25 9.28
N THR A 508 11.82 49.19 9.16
CA THR A 508 11.58 50.22 10.16
C THR A 508 10.13 50.22 10.65
N LYS A 509 9.97 50.65 11.91
CA LYS A 509 8.66 50.97 12.48
C LYS A 509 8.37 52.43 12.37
N LYS A 510 7.16 52.76 11.92
CA LYS A 510 6.63 54.14 11.92
C LYS A 510 5.34 54.14 12.73
N VAL A 511 5.20 55.09 13.64
CA VAL A 511 3.94 55.31 14.36
C VAL A 511 3.18 56.42 13.66
N GLN A 512 2.06 56.04 13.01
CA GLN A 512 1.15 56.98 12.36
C GLN A 512 -0.25 56.81 12.99
N ASN A 513 -0.91 57.89 13.34
CA ASN A 513 -2.26 57.90 13.90
C ASN A 513 -2.44 56.97 15.11
N LYS A 514 -1.46 56.91 16.04
CA LYS A 514 -1.40 56.02 17.23
C LYS A 514 -1.36 54.52 16.87
N ARG A 515 -1.07 54.17 15.63
CA ARG A 515 -0.86 52.76 15.23
C ARG A 515 0.55 52.58 14.67
N THR A 516 1.12 51.42 14.96
CA THR A 516 2.42 51.04 14.40
C THR A 516 2.21 50.42 13.03
N THR A 517 3.01 50.85 12.07
CA THR A 517 3.12 50.29 10.72
C THR A 517 4.58 49.92 10.46
N THR A 518 4.79 48.82 9.73
CA THR A 518 6.13 48.39 9.28
C THR A 518 6.34 48.84 7.84
N SER A 519 7.48 49.42 7.55
CA SER A 519 7.92 49.76 6.20
C SER A 519 9.26 49.12 5.90
N VAL A 520 9.47 48.74 4.63
CA VAL A 520 10.70 48.12 4.13
C VAL A 520 11.27 49.01 3.05
N THR A 521 12.57 49.28 3.14
CA THR A 521 13.31 50.09 2.17
C THR A 521 14.50 49.27 1.65
N VAL A 522 14.72 49.29 0.35
CA VAL A 522 15.90 48.68 -0.27
C VAL A 522 17.08 49.63 -0.18
N LEU A 523 18.13 49.24 0.53
CA LEU A 523 19.32 50.06 0.70
C LEU A 523 20.32 49.79 -0.43
N LYS A 524 20.88 50.88 -1.00
CA LYS A 524 21.92 50.85 -2.04
C LYS A 524 23.00 51.89 -1.78
N GLY A 525 24.22 51.60 -2.25
CA GLY A 525 25.33 52.53 -2.17
C GLY A 525 25.61 53.05 -0.75
N GLU A 526 25.56 54.36 -0.55
CA GLU A 526 25.83 55.02 0.72
C GLU A 526 24.82 54.63 1.82
N GLU A 527 23.55 54.40 1.50
CA GLU A 527 22.53 53.98 2.45
C GLU A 527 22.89 52.60 3.08
N LYS A 528 23.45 51.66 2.29
CA LYS A 528 23.96 50.38 2.77
C LYS A 528 25.18 50.58 3.72
N VAL A 529 26.07 51.50 3.37
CA VAL A 529 27.22 51.85 4.24
C VAL A 529 26.73 52.44 5.56
N GLU A 530 25.76 53.36 5.54
CA GLU A 530 25.21 53.96 6.77
C GLU A 530 24.57 52.90 7.68
N GLU A 531 23.79 51.99 7.16
CA GLU A 531 23.17 50.93 7.98
C GLU A 531 24.20 49.97 8.54
N ILE A 532 25.18 49.52 7.75
CA ILE A 532 26.28 48.69 8.25
C ILE A 532 27.08 49.42 9.31
N SER A 533 27.34 50.72 9.13
CA SER A 533 27.99 51.57 10.12
C SER A 533 27.20 51.62 11.43
N ARG A 534 25.88 51.75 11.35
CA ARG A 534 24.96 51.73 12.49
C ARG A 534 25.00 50.36 13.20
N MET A 535 25.06 49.26 12.45
CA MET A 535 25.20 47.91 13.02
C MET A 535 26.51 47.71 13.74
N ILE A 536 27.60 48.36 13.31
CA ILE A 536 28.93 48.31 13.95
C ILE A 536 28.98 49.19 15.21
N ALA A 537 28.52 50.44 15.11
CA ALA A 537 28.70 51.46 16.13
C ALA A 537 27.58 51.51 17.18
N GLY A 538 26.41 50.98 16.86
CA GLY A 538 25.19 51.15 17.67
C GLY A 538 24.56 52.53 17.50
N ILE A 539 24.67 53.44 18.47
CA ILE A 539 23.90 54.67 18.50
C ILE A 539 24.60 55.80 17.73
N GLU A 540 25.91 55.96 17.85
CA GLU A 540 26.66 57.03 17.22
C GLU A 540 27.52 56.54 16.07
N VAL A 541 27.17 56.95 14.85
CA VAL A 541 27.96 56.66 13.64
C VAL A 541 29.04 57.71 13.47
N THR A 542 30.31 57.26 13.47
CA THR A 542 31.48 58.12 13.25
C THR A 542 32.07 57.90 11.87
N GLU A 543 32.91 58.85 11.38
CA GLU A 543 33.59 58.65 10.09
C GLU A 543 34.49 57.39 10.08
N LEU A 544 35.05 57.01 11.22
CA LEU A 544 35.85 55.79 11.36
C LEU A 544 34.99 54.55 11.16
N THR A 545 33.76 54.52 11.71
CA THR A 545 32.83 53.37 11.52
C THR A 545 32.32 53.30 10.12
N LYS A 546 32.11 54.44 9.42
CA LYS A 546 31.77 54.46 7.99
C LYS A 546 32.89 53.89 7.12
N GLN A 547 34.15 54.29 7.42
CA GLN A 547 35.31 53.74 6.72
C GLN A 547 35.42 52.24 6.92
N HIS A 548 35.23 51.76 8.14
CA HIS A 548 35.23 50.31 8.45
C HIS A 548 34.10 49.57 7.72
N ALA A 549 32.91 50.14 7.65
CA ALA A 549 31.80 49.57 6.86
C ALA A 549 32.13 49.44 5.36
N LYS A 550 32.79 50.49 4.80
CA LYS A 550 33.24 50.45 3.39
C LYS A 550 34.30 49.35 3.17
N GLU A 551 35.30 49.27 4.03
CA GLU A 551 36.33 48.20 3.99
C GLU A 551 35.69 46.81 4.07
N MET A 552 34.70 46.64 4.95
CA MET A 552 33.99 45.35 5.09
C MET A 552 33.22 44.96 3.82
N ILE A 553 32.56 45.92 3.18
CA ILE A 553 31.87 45.68 1.90
C ILE A 553 32.87 45.33 0.79
N GLU A 554 34.00 46.07 0.71
CA GLU A 554 35.04 45.78 -0.29
C GLU A 554 35.66 44.39 -0.09
N GLN A 555 35.93 43.98 1.17
CA GLN A 555 36.38 42.63 1.47
C GLN A 555 35.34 41.58 1.07
N ALA A 556 34.06 41.82 1.36
CA ALA A 556 32.97 40.95 0.97
C ALA A 556 32.89 40.77 -0.57
N GLU A 557 33.05 41.87 -1.35
CA GLU A 557 33.07 41.77 -2.80
C GLU A 557 34.25 40.94 -3.35
N LYS A 558 35.42 41.04 -2.73
CA LYS A 558 36.58 40.19 -3.09
C LYS A 558 36.29 38.70 -2.81
N VAL A 559 35.68 38.39 -1.68
CA VAL A 559 35.30 37.00 -1.33
C VAL A 559 34.25 36.47 -2.28
N LYS A 560 33.26 37.27 -2.64
CA LYS A 560 32.22 36.89 -3.62
C LYS A 560 32.79 36.47 -4.97
N GLN A 561 33.89 37.08 -5.42
CA GLN A 561 34.56 36.72 -6.68
C GLN A 561 35.22 35.34 -6.67
N THR A 562 35.35 34.71 -5.52
CA THR A 562 35.94 33.36 -5.38
C THR A 562 34.93 32.25 -5.51
N TYR A 563 33.65 32.58 -5.51
CA TYR A 563 32.53 31.67 -5.70
C TYR A 563 31.93 31.74 -7.11
#